data_edff01849b813f9a7577ac011fb764ad
#
_entry.id   edff01849b813f9a7577ac011fb764ad
#
_cell.length_a   1.000
_cell.length_b   1.000
_cell.length_c   1.000
_cell.angle_alpha   90.00
_cell.angle_beta   90.00
_cell.angle_gamma   90.00
#
_symmetry.space_group_name_H-M   'P 1'
#
loop_
_entity.id
_entity.type
_entity.pdbx_description
1 polymer ?
#
loop_
_entity_poly.entity_id
_entity_poly.type
_entity_poly.pdbx_seq_one_letter_code
_entity_poly.pdbx_strand_id
1 'polypeptide(L)'
;MSRFKAGAAAGGIALSRLSGLLRSVLVTNVLGIGLIGDAFAAAQRIPNILQNLLGEGALSAAFVPEYSRLVDEDKEKAGEVAGSFLSFLICLVACITGVAFLAAKPITRVIAWGFSGERFDLTVQLVRIILVGTSVLVMSAWCLSLLNSHRRFFLSYAAPVAWNVVQILVLVVLAISELSGKSSAIALAWALIIGSVLQVAIQIPAIVKENPNIRLSLRWKSKPTSLILKRFWPAIIGKGALQISSFIDLAFASILSLGAASTLAAAQTIYLLPVALIATSIAATELPELSRLEQPFAIQQRVSKRLTQMLWILAPVMAIYIGAGTHIADVLFNLGGFRERISSEDLKVIGLTLGAYSLGLPALMGSRLLQNVYFSSGDTQTPSRISVIRLLVSATFGLVLMFQFEQLLVIGHSIVGFGDWNLAWGGSAKEIRNSSVFPARLGTVGLALGSALGAWTEFFLLRQGSLDRWNANRLTSSRLYKDITAGLVSLSVVLLVQQLRIDHILVKISLITGVAISAHLAMSVLLGTEKPSQLLTSFRAEMTNTTKE
;
A
#
# COMPACT_ATOMS: atom_id res chain seq x y z
N MET A 1 26.39 6.43 -11.00
CA MET A 1 25.97 6.86 -9.64
C MET A 1 26.87 6.15 -8.63
N SER A 2 27.53 6.83 -7.67
CA SER A 2 28.43 6.12 -6.75
C SER A 2 27.63 5.11 -5.90
N ARG A 3 28.21 3.93 -5.62
CA ARG A 3 27.64 2.88 -4.76
C ARG A 3 27.05 3.42 -3.45
N PHE A 4 27.68 4.44 -2.89
CA PHE A 4 27.26 5.11 -1.67
C PHE A 4 25.91 5.84 -1.81
N LYS A 5 25.64 6.50 -2.94
CA LYS A 5 24.37 7.23 -3.15
C LYS A 5 23.18 6.30 -3.38
N ALA A 6 23.39 5.18 -4.06
CA ALA A 6 22.33 4.16 -4.25
C ALA A 6 22.01 3.45 -2.92
N GLY A 7 23.03 3.08 -2.13
CA GLY A 7 22.86 2.50 -0.81
C GLY A 7 22.15 3.45 0.18
N ALA A 8 22.49 4.74 0.12
CA ALA A 8 21.84 5.77 0.95
C ALA A 8 20.36 5.95 0.59
N ALA A 9 19.99 5.92 -0.68
CA ALA A 9 18.59 5.97 -1.11
C ALA A 9 17.81 4.73 -0.65
N ALA A 10 18.39 3.53 -0.84
CA ALA A 10 17.78 2.27 -0.38
C ALA A 10 17.58 2.26 1.14
N GLY A 11 18.58 2.73 1.90
CA GLY A 11 18.49 2.88 3.36
C GLY A 11 17.37 3.84 3.79
N GLY A 12 17.23 4.98 3.13
CA GLY A 12 16.15 5.94 3.38
C GLY A 12 14.76 5.35 3.12
N ILE A 13 14.62 4.62 2.01
CA ILE A 13 13.36 3.93 1.65
C ILE A 13 13.03 2.85 2.69
N ALA A 14 13.99 2.00 3.06
CA ALA A 14 13.78 0.94 4.04
C ALA A 14 13.37 1.52 5.41
N LEU A 15 14.05 2.55 5.88
CA LEU A 15 13.74 3.21 7.15
C LEU A 15 12.33 3.83 7.14
N SER A 16 11.96 4.49 6.03
CA SER A 16 10.61 5.05 5.86
C SER A 16 9.54 3.96 5.86
N ARG A 17 9.78 2.81 5.22
CA ARG A 17 8.83 1.68 5.19
C ARG A 17 8.66 1.02 6.54
N LEU A 18 9.77 0.77 7.25
CA LEU A 18 9.74 0.16 8.58
C LEU A 18 9.07 1.07 9.62
N SER A 19 9.41 2.36 9.62
CA SER A 19 8.74 3.33 10.51
C SER A 19 7.25 3.47 10.18
N GLY A 20 6.87 3.45 8.91
CA GLY A 20 5.48 3.47 8.47
C GLY A 20 4.69 2.23 8.90
N LEU A 21 5.31 1.04 8.85
CA LEU A 21 4.72 -0.19 9.36
C LEU A 21 4.49 -0.10 10.87
N LEU A 22 5.54 0.24 11.65
CA LEU A 22 5.44 0.39 13.10
C LEU A 22 4.32 1.36 13.49
N ARG A 23 4.27 2.53 12.83
CA ARG A 23 3.19 3.48 13.02
C ARG A 23 1.81 2.85 12.77
N SER A 24 1.64 2.13 11.65
CA SER A 24 0.34 1.54 11.29
C SER A 24 -0.09 0.45 12.27
N VAL A 25 0.84 -0.34 12.77
CA VAL A 25 0.60 -1.33 13.84
C VAL A 25 0.14 -0.61 15.11
N LEU A 26 0.85 0.43 15.54
CA LEU A 26 0.49 1.19 16.74
C LEU A 26 -0.85 1.93 16.58
N VAL A 27 -1.19 2.42 15.39
CA VAL A 27 -2.52 3.02 15.11
C VAL A 27 -3.63 2.01 15.38
N THR A 28 -3.50 0.79 14.87
CA THR A 28 -4.49 -0.27 15.08
C THR A 28 -4.54 -0.67 16.57
N ASN A 29 -3.41 -0.75 17.26
CA ASN A 29 -3.34 -1.05 18.70
C ASN A 29 -4.05 0.02 19.55
N VAL A 30 -3.82 1.30 19.26
CA VAL A 30 -4.31 2.41 20.09
C VAL A 30 -5.79 2.73 19.78
N LEU A 31 -6.19 2.74 18.51
CA LEU A 31 -7.55 3.08 18.11
C LEU A 31 -8.50 1.88 18.12
N GLY A 32 -7.96 0.66 18.05
CA GLY A 32 -8.74 -0.58 18.06
C GLY A 32 -9.51 -0.84 16.77
N ILE A 33 -10.26 -1.93 16.78
CA ILE A 33 -11.22 -2.31 15.73
C ILE A 33 -12.62 -1.87 16.20
N GLY A 34 -13.31 -1.08 15.38
CA GLY A 34 -14.64 -0.56 15.73
C GLY A 34 -14.82 0.90 15.30
N LEU A 35 -15.68 1.63 16.00
CA LEU A 35 -16.11 2.98 15.63
C LEU A 35 -14.93 3.94 15.40
N ILE A 36 -13.99 3.97 16.33
CA ILE A 36 -12.85 4.90 16.28
C ILE A 36 -11.88 4.53 15.17
N GLY A 37 -11.51 3.23 15.10
CA GLY A 37 -10.65 2.71 14.05
C GLY A 37 -11.24 2.91 12.66
N ASP A 38 -12.53 2.65 12.48
CA ASP A 38 -13.26 2.86 11.22
C ASP A 38 -13.26 4.32 10.79
N ALA A 39 -13.58 5.23 11.71
CA ALA A 39 -13.59 6.67 11.43
C ALA A 39 -12.21 7.17 11.02
N PHE A 40 -11.16 6.72 11.70
CA PHE A 40 -9.79 7.10 11.40
C PHE A 40 -9.30 6.49 10.08
N ALA A 41 -9.58 5.20 9.83
CA ALA A 41 -9.24 4.52 8.59
C ALA A 41 -9.90 5.20 7.37
N ALA A 42 -11.18 5.60 7.50
CA ALA A 42 -11.89 6.34 6.48
C ALA A 42 -11.32 7.75 6.25
N ALA A 43 -11.05 8.48 7.33
CA ALA A 43 -10.52 9.83 7.25
C ALA A 43 -9.12 9.89 6.60
N GLN A 44 -8.28 8.88 6.79
CA GLN A 44 -6.95 8.80 6.17
C GLN A 44 -6.98 8.54 4.65
N ARG A 45 -8.06 8.07 4.06
CA ARG A 45 -8.13 7.78 2.62
C ARG A 45 -8.04 9.04 1.77
N ILE A 46 -8.73 10.12 2.15
CA ILE A 46 -8.74 11.39 1.40
C ILE A 46 -7.34 12.00 1.29
N PRO A 47 -6.61 12.17 2.41
CA PRO A 47 -5.24 12.65 2.40
C PRO A 47 -4.31 11.84 1.51
N ASN A 48 -4.35 10.53 1.63
CA ASN A 48 -3.50 9.63 0.86
C ASN A 48 -3.68 9.83 -0.65
N ILE A 49 -4.91 10.11 -1.09
CA ILE A 49 -5.20 10.35 -2.49
C ILE A 49 -4.69 11.71 -2.95
N LEU A 50 -4.92 12.76 -2.18
CA LEU A 50 -4.40 14.09 -2.51
C LEU A 50 -2.87 14.08 -2.59
N GLN A 51 -2.21 13.40 -1.65
CA GLN A 51 -0.76 13.23 -1.67
C GLN A 51 -0.27 12.45 -2.89
N ASN A 52 -0.96 11.36 -3.26
CA ASN A 52 -0.61 10.56 -4.42
C ASN A 52 -0.89 11.28 -5.76
N LEU A 53 -1.97 12.07 -5.83
CA LEU A 53 -2.33 12.83 -7.01
C LEU A 53 -1.42 14.03 -7.24
N LEU A 54 -1.31 14.89 -6.24
CA LEU A 54 -0.62 16.18 -6.33
C LEU A 54 0.87 16.06 -5.98
N GLY A 55 1.25 14.99 -5.25
CA GLY A 55 2.60 14.78 -4.73
C GLY A 55 3.53 14.07 -5.70
N GLU A 56 4.14 12.99 -5.25
CA GLU A 56 5.30 12.35 -5.89
C GLU A 56 5.15 12.09 -7.38
N GLY A 57 3.96 11.77 -7.82
CA GLY A 57 3.79 11.32 -9.20
C GLY A 57 3.61 12.41 -10.24
N ALA A 58 2.78 13.40 -9.97
CA ALA A 58 2.54 14.51 -10.91
C ALA A 58 3.75 15.45 -10.92
N LEU A 59 4.34 15.69 -9.73
CA LEU A 59 5.54 16.54 -9.60
C LEU A 59 6.76 15.91 -10.29
N SER A 60 7.02 14.61 -10.09
CA SER A 60 8.14 13.93 -10.74
C SER A 60 8.02 13.94 -12.26
N ALA A 61 6.82 13.82 -12.81
CA ALA A 61 6.60 13.82 -14.25
C ALA A 61 6.66 15.21 -14.90
N ALA A 62 6.17 16.25 -14.20
CA ALA A 62 6.02 17.57 -14.75
C ALA A 62 7.16 18.55 -14.36
N PHE A 63 7.54 18.54 -13.08
CA PHE A 63 8.47 19.53 -12.51
C PHE A 63 9.94 19.11 -12.66
N VAL A 64 10.28 17.86 -12.27
CA VAL A 64 11.67 17.41 -12.20
C VAL A 64 12.43 17.55 -13.53
N PRO A 65 11.89 17.16 -14.72
CA PRO A 65 12.63 17.27 -15.96
C PRO A 65 12.96 18.71 -16.34
N GLU A 66 12.01 19.63 -16.18
CA GLU A 66 12.20 21.03 -16.56
C GLU A 66 13.11 21.77 -15.56
N TYR A 67 12.92 21.51 -14.26
CA TYR A 67 13.75 22.10 -13.22
C TYR A 67 15.21 21.62 -13.32
N SER A 68 15.45 20.32 -13.53
CA SER A 68 16.81 19.77 -13.66
C SER A 68 17.55 20.38 -14.86
N ARG A 69 16.86 20.56 -16.00
CA ARG A 69 17.44 21.24 -17.17
C ARG A 69 17.85 22.69 -16.85
N LEU A 70 16.96 23.42 -16.17
CA LEU A 70 17.24 24.82 -15.81
C LEU A 70 18.36 24.96 -14.77
N VAL A 71 18.49 24.03 -13.84
CA VAL A 71 19.60 24.05 -12.85
C VAL A 71 20.94 23.95 -13.49
N ASP A 72 21.07 23.20 -14.59
CA ASP A 72 22.32 23.04 -15.32
C ASP A 72 22.63 24.27 -16.22
N GLU A 73 21.60 24.99 -16.71
CA GLU A 73 21.71 26.14 -17.58
C GLU A 73 21.85 27.47 -16.79
N ASP A 74 20.98 27.72 -15.82
CA ASP A 74 20.87 28.99 -15.07
C ASP A 74 20.18 28.76 -13.71
N LYS A 75 20.96 28.73 -12.64
CA LYS A 75 20.47 28.49 -11.27
C LYS A 75 19.50 29.56 -10.75
N GLU A 76 19.67 30.81 -11.17
CA GLU A 76 18.80 31.90 -10.74
C GLU A 76 17.42 31.73 -11.35
N LYS A 77 17.36 31.49 -12.66
CA LYS A 77 16.12 31.20 -13.38
C LYS A 77 15.43 29.91 -12.87
N ALA A 78 16.21 28.86 -12.55
CA ALA A 78 15.70 27.66 -11.92
C ALA A 78 15.04 27.99 -10.58
N GLY A 79 15.66 28.85 -9.76
CA GLY A 79 15.10 29.31 -8.50
C GLY A 79 13.78 30.07 -8.65
N GLU A 80 13.70 30.99 -9.63
CA GLU A 80 12.46 31.71 -9.96
C GLU A 80 11.33 30.77 -10.39
N VAL A 81 11.63 29.77 -11.24
CA VAL A 81 10.65 28.79 -11.72
C VAL A 81 10.19 27.90 -10.58
N ALA A 82 11.11 27.43 -9.73
CA ALA A 82 10.77 26.63 -8.55
C ALA A 82 9.86 27.39 -7.58
N GLY A 83 10.16 28.65 -7.30
CA GLY A 83 9.37 29.52 -6.44
C GLY A 83 8.01 29.88 -7.05
N SER A 84 7.94 30.11 -8.37
CA SER A 84 6.68 30.35 -9.08
C SER A 84 5.77 29.13 -9.08
N PHE A 85 6.34 27.94 -9.26
CA PHE A 85 5.59 26.70 -9.20
C PHE A 85 5.14 26.37 -7.76
N LEU A 86 5.99 26.63 -6.76
CA LEU A 86 5.63 26.47 -5.34
C LEU A 86 4.45 27.38 -4.95
N SER A 87 4.47 28.67 -5.36
CA SER A 87 3.36 29.57 -5.07
C SER A 87 2.06 29.13 -5.74
N PHE A 88 2.12 28.63 -6.98
CA PHE A 88 0.97 28.02 -7.64
C PHE A 88 0.45 26.81 -6.85
N LEU A 89 1.35 25.91 -6.43
CA LEU A 89 1.00 24.71 -5.69
C LEU A 89 0.37 25.03 -4.34
N ILE A 90 0.90 26.05 -3.62
CA ILE A 90 0.30 26.56 -2.37
C ILE A 90 -1.13 27.05 -2.61
N CYS A 91 -1.36 27.89 -3.61
CA CYS A 91 -2.68 28.40 -3.94
C CYS A 91 -3.65 27.29 -4.33
N LEU A 92 -3.21 26.35 -5.19
CA LEU A 92 -4.01 25.22 -5.63
C LEU A 92 -4.43 24.34 -4.44
N VAL A 93 -3.45 23.96 -3.61
CA VAL A 93 -3.70 23.07 -2.46
C VAL A 93 -4.53 23.77 -1.40
N ALA A 94 -4.31 25.05 -1.14
CA ALA A 94 -5.14 25.83 -0.21
C ALA A 94 -6.60 25.91 -0.70
N CYS A 95 -6.81 26.13 -2.00
CA CYS A 95 -8.15 26.15 -2.60
C CYS A 95 -8.82 24.77 -2.47
N ILE A 96 -8.14 23.69 -2.89
CA ILE A 96 -8.68 22.33 -2.79
C ILE A 96 -9.00 21.98 -1.35
N THR A 97 -8.09 22.28 -0.41
CA THR A 97 -8.29 22.01 1.01
C THR A 97 -9.42 22.83 1.59
N GLY A 98 -9.53 24.10 1.24
CA GLY A 98 -10.64 24.96 1.66
C GLY A 98 -11.99 24.44 1.19
N VAL A 99 -12.09 24.07 -0.08
CA VAL A 99 -13.30 23.46 -0.65
C VAL A 99 -13.60 22.11 0.01
N ALA A 100 -12.59 21.24 0.16
CA ALA A 100 -12.76 19.94 0.78
C ALA A 100 -13.11 20.04 2.29
N PHE A 101 -12.59 21.02 3.00
CA PHE A 101 -12.92 21.29 4.40
C PHE A 101 -14.41 21.68 4.57
N LEU A 102 -14.92 22.58 3.71
CA LEU A 102 -16.32 22.97 3.68
C LEU A 102 -17.21 21.81 3.23
N ALA A 103 -16.76 21.06 2.24
CA ALA A 103 -17.45 19.90 1.70
C ALA A 103 -17.14 18.57 2.44
N ALA A 104 -16.56 18.61 3.65
CA ALA A 104 -16.17 17.40 4.37
C ALA A 104 -17.34 16.44 4.64
N LYS A 105 -18.54 16.97 4.94
CA LYS A 105 -19.76 16.15 5.13
C LYS A 105 -20.17 15.41 3.85
N PRO A 106 -20.43 16.06 2.69
CA PRO A 106 -20.78 15.34 1.48
C PRO A 106 -19.66 14.42 0.98
N ILE A 107 -18.39 14.81 1.12
CA ILE A 107 -17.27 13.96 0.76
C ILE A 107 -17.25 12.67 1.60
N THR A 108 -17.40 12.79 2.93
CA THR A 108 -17.49 11.62 3.82
C THR A 108 -18.68 10.75 3.47
N ARG A 109 -19.82 11.34 3.10
CA ARG A 109 -21.01 10.57 2.69
C ARG A 109 -20.81 9.79 1.40
N VAL A 110 -19.99 10.29 0.47
CA VAL A 110 -19.64 9.58 -0.76
C VAL A 110 -18.64 8.44 -0.51
N ILE A 111 -17.66 8.64 0.39
CA ILE A 111 -16.58 7.68 0.61
C ILE A 111 -16.99 6.57 1.57
N ALA A 112 -17.82 6.90 2.56
CA ALA A 112 -18.27 6.02 3.62
C ALA A 112 -19.80 6.13 3.78
N TRP A 113 -20.51 5.83 2.72
CA TRP A 113 -21.98 6.01 2.64
C TRP A 113 -22.76 5.22 3.68
N GLY A 114 -22.18 4.11 4.16
CA GLY A 114 -22.75 3.28 5.22
C GLY A 114 -22.55 3.84 6.63
N PHE A 115 -21.67 4.84 6.83
CA PHE A 115 -21.46 5.43 8.14
C PHE A 115 -22.62 6.34 8.54
N SER A 116 -23.03 6.25 9.82
CA SER A 116 -24.10 7.07 10.39
C SER A 116 -23.80 7.40 11.86
N GLY A 117 -24.53 8.37 12.40
CA GLY A 117 -24.39 8.78 13.79
C GLY A 117 -22.97 9.21 14.16
N GLU A 118 -22.53 8.82 15.34
CA GLU A 118 -21.25 9.18 15.93
C GLU A 118 -20.05 8.84 15.04
N ARG A 119 -20.07 7.66 14.36
CA ARG A 119 -19.01 7.23 13.46
C ARG A 119 -18.85 8.18 12.27
N PHE A 120 -19.96 8.62 11.69
CA PHE A 120 -19.95 9.60 10.60
C PHE A 120 -19.43 10.96 11.06
N ASP A 121 -19.92 11.47 12.20
CA ASP A 121 -19.53 12.79 12.71
C ASP A 121 -18.07 12.85 13.08
N LEU A 122 -17.54 11.81 13.73
CA LEU A 122 -16.11 11.68 14.03
C LEU A 122 -15.28 11.63 12.74
N THR A 123 -15.73 10.88 11.74
CA THR A 123 -15.04 10.81 10.44
C THR A 123 -14.95 12.18 9.79
N VAL A 124 -16.04 12.96 9.78
CA VAL A 124 -16.06 14.33 9.24
C VAL A 124 -15.09 15.24 9.99
N GLN A 125 -15.05 15.15 11.31
CA GLN A 125 -14.12 15.92 12.15
C GLN A 125 -12.67 15.58 11.82
N LEU A 126 -12.35 14.30 11.78
CA LEU A 126 -11.00 13.81 11.46
C LEU A 126 -10.57 14.22 10.04
N VAL A 127 -11.47 14.09 9.04
CA VAL A 127 -11.22 14.54 7.66
C VAL A 127 -10.81 16.01 7.63
N ARG A 128 -11.54 16.90 8.34
CA ARG A 128 -11.21 18.32 8.39
C ARG A 128 -9.81 18.58 8.96
N ILE A 129 -9.44 17.91 10.04
CA ILE A 129 -8.13 18.08 10.68
C ILE A 129 -7.04 17.54 9.74
N ILE A 130 -7.21 16.32 9.25
CA ILE A 130 -6.20 15.63 8.45
C ILE A 130 -5.96 16.30 7.09
N LEU A 131 -6.97 16.92 6.48
CA LEU A 131 -6.83 17.70 5.24
C LEU A 131 -5.79 18.82 5.37
N VAL A 132 -5.72 19.50 6.52
CA VAL A 132 -4.72 20.55 6.77
C VAL A 132 -3.30 19.95 6.73
N GLY A 133 -3.07 18.84 7.42
CA GLY A 133 -1.77 18.16 7.39
C GLY A 133 -1.39 17.65 6.00
N THR A 134 -2.38 17.20 5.24
CA THR A 134 -2.16 16.74 3.87
C THR A 134 -1.70 17.87 2.94
N SER A 135 -2.21 19.07 3.13
CA SER A 135 -1.76 20.25 2.39
C SER A 135 -0.26 20.48 2.57
N VAL A 136 0.22 20.32 3.80
CA VAL A 136 1.64 20.42 4.13
C VAL A 136 2.44 19.28 3.52
N LEU A 137 1.89 18.04 3.50
CA LEU A 137 2.55 16.90 2.86
C LEU A 137 2.72 17.07 1.35
N VAL A 138 1.81 17.76 0.66
CA VAL A 138 1.98 18.09 -0.77
C VAL A 138 3.16 19.06 -0.96
N MET A 139 3.38 19.99 -0.02
CA MET A 139 4.58 20.85 -0.04
C MET A 139 5.84 20.02 0.17
N SER A 140 5.81 19.03 1.07
CA SER A 140 6.93 18.09 1.23
C SER A 140 7.25 17.31 -0.06
N ALA A 141 6.25 16.96 -0.86
CA ALA A 141 6.47 16.29 -2.14
C ALA A 141 7.15 17.21 -3.17
N TRP A 142 6.89 18.52 -3.14
CA TRP A 142 7.64 19.50 -3.91
C TRP A 142 9.11 19.56 -3.44
N CYS A 143 9.34 19.62 -2.13
CA CYS A 143 10.68 19.56 -1.56
C CYS A 143 11.45 18.30 -2.00
N LEU A 144 10.79 17.14 -1.95
CA LEU A 144 11.32 15.86 -2.40
C LEU A 144 11.71 15.89 -3.89
N SER A 145 10.85 16.45 -4.74
CA SER A 145 11.11 16.56 -6.17
C SER A 145 12.34 17.45 -6.48
N LEU A 146 12.48 18.55 -5.74
CA LEU A 146 13.61 19.46 -5.84
C LEU A 146 14.92 18.79 -5.36
N LEU A 147 14.91 18.15 -4.20
CA LEU A 147 16.06 17.42 -3.67
C LEU A 147 16.49 16.27 -4.59
N ASN A 148 15.55 15.56 -5.22
CA ASN A 148 15.83 14.53 -6.21
C ASN A 148 16.52 15.11 -7.45
N SER A 149 16.12 16.30 -7.92
CA SER A 149 16.77 17.01 -9.03
C SER A 149 18.23 17.36 -8.70
N HIS A 150 18.53 17.67 -7.43
CA HIS A 150 19.89 17.91 -6.92
C HIS A 150 20.61 16.61 -6.46
N ARG A 151 20.05 15.42 -6.75
CA ARG A 151 20.62 14.11 -6.40
C ARG A 151 20.84 13.89 -4.89
N ARG A 152 20.05 14.55 -4.04
CA ARG A 152 20.03 14.40 -2.57
C ARG A 152 19.03 13.33 -2.13
N PHE A 153 19.16 12.13 -2.67
CA PHE A 153 18.19 11.04 -2.52
C PHE A 153 17.95 10.60 -1.08
N PHE A 154 19.00 10.53 -0.25
CA PHE A 154 18.81 10.08 1.15
C PHE A 154 17.81 10.95 1.90
N LEU A 155 17.99 12.27 1.88
CA LEU A 155 17.10 13.18 2.60
C LEU A 155 15.67 13.14 2.04
N SER A 156 15.54 13.02 0.71
CA SER A 156 14.24 12.88 0.05
C SER A 156 13.43 11.71 0.62
N TYR A 157 14.05 10.54 0.76
CA TYR A 157 13.38 9.32 1.21
C TYR A 157 13.38 9.13 2.73
N ALA A 158 14.30 9.78 3.46
CA ALA A 158 14.35 9.75 4.92
C ALA A 158 13.40 10.78 5.59
N ALA A 159 13.06 11.87 4.91
CA ALA A 159 12.19 12.91 5.48
C ALA A 159 10.82 12.37 5.96
N PRO A 160 10.14 11.43 5.27
CA PRO A 160 8.91 10.83 5.78
C PRO A 160 9.05 10.09 7.11
N VAL A 161 10.28 9.70 7.51
CA VAL A 161 10.52 9.10 8.83
C VAL A 161 10.18 10.08 9.94
N ALA A 162 10.48 11.36 9.77
CA ALA A 162 10.15 12.38 10.77
C ALA A 162 8.65 12.47 11.03
N TRP A 163 7.83 12.39 9.96
CA TRP A 163 6.38 12.34 10.05
C TRP A 163 5.89 11.09 10.79
N ASN A 164 6.47 9.93 10.49
CA ASN A 164 6.15 8.69 11.21
C ASN A 164 6.56 8.75 12.67
N VAL A 165 7.75 9.29 12.99
CA VAL A 165 8.27 9.39 14.36
C VAL A 165 7.36 10.24 15.25
N VAL A 166 6.90 11.40 14.78
CA VAL A 166 5.95 12.24 15.54
C VAL A 166 4.68 11.45 15.88
N GLN A 167 4.13 10.74 14.93
CA GLN A 167 2.92 9.94 15.18
C GLN A 167 3.19 8.76 16.09
N ILE A 168 4.33 8.07 15.95
CA ILE A 168 4.74 6.98 16.83
C ILE A 168 4.87 7.50 18.29
N LEU A 169 5.53 8.63 18.49
CA LEU A 169 5.67 9.22 19.81
C LEU A 169 4.31 9.55 20.45
N VAL A 170 3.40 10.17 19.68
CA VAL A 170 2.03 10.44 20.17
C VAL A 170 1.28 9.14 20.46
N LEU A 171 1.40 8.12 19.60
CA LEU A 171 0.77 6.82 19.82
C LEU A 171 1.30 6.14 21.08
N VAL A 172 2.61 6.21 21.36
CA VAL A 172 3.20 5.69 22.60
C VAL A 172 2.65 6.45 23.82
N VAL A 173 2.57 7.78 23.74
CA VAL A 173 1.97 8.57 24.83
C VAL A 173 0.50 8.22 25.04
N LEU A 174 -0.28 8.07 23.98
CA LEU A 174 -1.68 7.67 24.04
C LEU A 174 -1.86 6.26 24.62
N ALA A 175 -0.90 5.40 24.37
CA ALA A 175 -0.89 4.04 24.88
C ALA A 175 -0.75 3.94 26.40
N ILE A 176 0.06 4.82 26.99
CA ILE A 176 0.33 4.88 28.44
C ILE A 176 -0.59 5.87 29.16
N SER A 177 -1.32 6.70 28.42
CA SER A 177 -2.27 7.66 28.98
C SER A 177 -3.67 7.05 29.13
N GLU A 178 -4.47 7.62 30.01
CA GLU A 178 -5.90 7.26 30.15
C GLU A 178 -6.77 7.81 29.01
N LEU A 179 -6.19 8.58 28.09
CA LEU A 179 -6.90 9.11 26.94
C LEU A 179 -7.35 7.95 26.02
N SER A 180 -8.64 7.83 25.82
CA SER A 180 -9.23 6.76 25.01
C SER A 180 -10.32 7.30 24.08
N GLY A 181 -10.73 6.47 23.14
CA GLY A 181 -11.86 6.76 22.26
C GLY A 181 -11.58 7.89 21.28
N LYS A 182 -12.54 8.81 21.13
CA LYS A 182 -12.48 9.93 20.16
C LYS A 182 -11.28 10.84 20.36
N SER A 183 -10.91 11.12 21.62
CA SER A 183 -9.80 12.02 21.97
C SER A 183 -8.48 11.49 21.44
N SER A 184 -8.25 10.17 21.46
CA SER A 184 -7.05 9.55 20.89
C SER A 184 -6.98 9.73 19.38
N ALA A 185 -8.09 9.55 18.67
CA ALA A 185 -8.14 9.74 17.22
C ALA A 185 -7.89 11.21 16.82
N ILE A 186 -8.47 12.15 17.57
CA ILE A 186 -8.27 13.60 17.34
C ILE A 186 -6.81 13.99 17.64
N ALA A 187 -6.23 13.53 18.73
CA ALA A 187 -4.84 13.79 19.07
C ALA A 187 -3.89 13.25 17.98
N LEU A 188 -4.16 12.05 17.46
CA LEU A 188 -3.38 11.47 16.36
C LEU A 188 -3.55 12.26 15.05
N ALA A 189 -4.74 12.80 14.78
CA ALA A 189 -4.97 13.67 13.62
C ALA A 189 -4.16 14.98 13.71
N TRP A 190 -4.04 15.57 14.89
CA TRP A 190 -3.16 16.71 15.14
C TRP A 190 -1.67 16.35 15.04
N ALA A 191 -1.28 15.17 15.54
CA ALA A 191 0.08 14.65 15.38
C ALA A 191 0.47 14.51 13.90
N LEU A 192 -0.48 14.16 13.04
CA LEU A 192 -0.26 14.12 11.59
C LEU A 192 0.10 15.51 11.04
N ILE A 193 -0.57 16.58 11.49
CA ILE A 193 -0.23 17.96 11.08
C ILE A 193 1.18 18.32 11.56
N ILE A 194 1.48 18.11 12.84
CA ILE A 194 2.79 18.43 13.42
C ILE A 194 3.89 17.66 12.68
N GLY A 195 3.68 16.37 12.43
CA GLY A 195 4.62 15.53 11.67
C GLY A 195 4.83 16.04 10.23
N SER A 196 3.75 16.50 9.57
CA SER A 196 3.84 17.07 8.22
C SER A 196 4.67 18.34 8.19
N VAL A 197 4.48 19.23 9.16
CA VAL A 197 5.28 20.45 9.29
C VAL A 197 6.76 20.12 9.56
N LEU A 198 7.03 19.19 10.47
CA LEU A 198 8.40 18.75 10.76
C LEU A 198 9.07 18.12 9.54
N GLN A 199 8.33 17.31 8.77
CA GLN A 199 8.84 16.71 7.54
C GLN A 199 9.27 17.77 6.52
N VAL A 200 8.50 18.83 6.33
CA VAL A 200 8.87 19.96 5.46
C VAL A 200 10.06 20.73 6.05
N ALA A 201 10.00 21.05 7.35
CA ALA A 201 11.03 21.83 8.04
C ALA A 201 12.43 21.22 7.92
N ILE A 202 12.54 19.88 8.02
CA ILE A 202 13.83 19.16 7.86
C ILE A 202 14.38 19.28 6.44
N GLN A 203 13.53 19.42 5.42
CA GLN A 203 13.94 19.52 4.03
C GLN A 203 14.39 20.94 3.63
N ILE A 204 13.83 21.99 4.22
CA ILE A 204 14.08 23.39 3.87
C ILE A 204 15.56 23.77 3.92
N PRO A 205 16.36 23.45 4.96
CA PRO A 205 17.76 23.84 5.02
C PRO A 205 18.59 23.30 3.86
N ALA A 206 18.32 22.05 3.46
CA ALA A 206 19.00 21.45 2.32
C ALA A 206 18.60 22.11 0.99
N ILE A 207 17.33 22.48 0.83
CA ILE A 207 16.83 23.17 -0.35
C ILE A 207 17.47 24.55 -0.50
N VAL A 208 17.49 25.33 0.57
CA VAL A 208 18.11 26.67 0.57
C VAL A 208 19.61 26.59 0.27
N LYS A 209 20.28 25.54 0.75
CA LYS A 209 21.72 25.32 0.44
C LYS A 209 21.95 24.98 -1.05
N GLU A 210 21.07 24.20 -1.67
CA GLU A 210 21.22 23.80 -3.08
C GLU A 210 20.86 24.94 -4.05
N ASN A 211 19.82 25.71 -3.74
CA ASN A 211 19.44 26.88 -4.54
C ASN A 211 18.87 28.00 -3.66
N PRO A 212 19.72 28.98 -3.23
CA PRO A 212 19.28 30.11 -2.41
C PRO A 212 18.42 31.12 -3.17
N ASN A 213 18.31 31.01 -4.49
CA ASN A 213 17.57 31.94 -5.34
C ASN A 213 16.07 31.60 -5.43
N ILE A 214 15.61 30.57 -4.71
CA ILE A 214 14.20 30.23 -4.67
C ILE A 214 13.42 31.32 -3.92
N ARG A 215 12.60 32.07 -4.66
CA ARG A 215 11.74 33.10 -4.11
C ARG A 215 10.30 32.90 -4.59
N LEU A 216 9.34 32.98 -3.68
CA LEU A 216 7.93 32.90 -4.03
C LEU A 216 7.58 34.00 -5.03
N SER A 217 6.98 33.63 -6.15
CA SER A 217 6.62 34.53 -7.23
C SER A 217 5.31 34.10 -7.87
N LEU A 218 4.48 35.05 -8.26
CA LEU A 218 3.20 34.80 -8.95
C LEU A 218 3.37 34.79 -10.49
N ARG A 219 4.60 34.63 -10.99
CA ARG A 219 4.90 34.62 -12.43
C ARG A 219 4.56 33.29 -13.11
N TRP A 220 3.32 32.83 -12.93
CA TRP A 220 2.84 31.52 -13.45
C TRP A 220 2.78 31.45 -14.99
N LYS A 221 2.73 32.61 -15.66
CA LYS A 221 2.69 32.70 -17.13
C LYS A 221 4.08 32.70 -17.79
N SER A 222 5.18 32.60 -17.03
CA SER A 222 6.52 32.46 -17.63
C SER A 222 6.59 31.17 -18.46
N LYS A 223 7.32 31.19 -19.59
CA LYS A 223 7.39 30.03 -20.49
C LYS A 223 7.75 28.72 -19.78
N PRO A 224 8.79 28.64 -18.91
CA PRO A 224 9.11 27.39 -18.20
C PRO A 224 8.02 26.94 -17.23
N THR A 225 7.47 27.85 -16.41
CA THR A 225 6.41 27.53 -15.45
C THR A 225 5.15 27.07 -16.17
N SER A 226 4.75 27.74 -17.24
CA SER A 226 3.60 27.34 -18.06
C SER A 226 3.77 25.94 -18.68
N LEU A 227 4.99 25.56 -19.08
CA LEU A 227 5.29 24.22 -19.59
C LEU A 227 5.12 23.16 -18.50
N ILE A 228 5.60 23.43 -17.27
CA ILE A 228 5.40 22.56 -16.11
C ILE A 228 3.90 22.38 -15.85
N LEU A 229 3.12 23.46 -15.82
CA LEU A 229 1.67 23.42 -15.58
C LEU A 229 0.92 22.64 -16.66
N LYS A 230 1.29 22.78 -17.93
CA LYS A 230 0.69 22.01 -19.03
C LYS A 230 0.93 20.50 -18.90
N ARG A 231 2.07 20.08 -18.34
CA ARG A 231 2.39 18.67 -18.09
C ARG A 231 1.77 18.14 -16.79
N PHE A 232 1.57 19.02 -15.81
CA PHE A 232 1.07 18.69 -14.48
C PHE A 232 -0.39 18.18 -14.50
N TRP A 233 -1.27 18.85 -15.23
CA TRP A 233 -2.69 18.46 -15.31
C TRP A 233 -2.92 17.08 -15.91
N PRO A 234 -2.35 16.72 -17.07
CA PRO A 234 -2.48 15.35 -17.60
C PRO A 234 -1.91 14.28 -16.65
N ALA A 235 -0.81 14.59 -15.95
CA ALA A 235 -0.22 13.67 -14.98
C ALA A 235 -1.15 13.41 -13.78
N ILE A 236 -1.87 14.42 -13.29
CA ILE A 236 -2.89 14.27 -12.24
C ILE A 236 -4.03 13.39 -12.72
N ILE A 237 -4.59 13.67 -13.90
CA ILE A 237 -5.74 12.93 -14.45
C ILE A 237 -5.37 11.45 -14.64
N GLY A 238 -4.20 11.18 -15.23
CA GLY A 238 -3.73 9.81 -15.47
C GLY A 238 -3.54 8.99 -14.19
N LYS A 239 -3.11 9.64 -13.09
CA LYS A 239 -2.96 8.97 -11.79
C LYS A 239 -4.24 8.88 -10.97
N GLY A 240 -5.18 9.81 -11.19
CA GLY A 240 -6.46 9.84 -10.49
C GLY A 240 -7.27 8.57 -10.65
N ALA A 241 -7.32 8.05 -11.87
CA ALA A 241 -8.04 6.83 -12.17
C ALA A 241 -7.60 5.63 -11.33
N LEU A 242 -6.29 5.53 -11.02
CA LEU A 242 -5.74 4.43 -10.23
C LEU A 242 -6.09 4.53 -8.73
N GLN A 243 -6.44 5.72 -8.24
CA GLN A 243 -6.79 5.93 -6.83
C GLN A 243 -8.24 5.58 -6.50
N ILE A 244 -9.12 5.48 -7.50
CA ILE A 244 -10.55 5.19 -7.32
C ILE A 244 -10.77 3.83 -6.64
N SER A 245 -9.94 2.82 -6.94
CA SER A 245 -10.04 1.49 -6.34
C SER A 245 -10.04 1.50 -4.81
N SER A 246 -9.18 2.32 -4.21
CA SER A 246 -9.08 2.38 -2.75
C SER A 246 -10.29 3.01 -2.06
N PHE A 247 -11.05 3.84 -2.77
CA PHE A 247 -12.34 4.36 -2.28
C PHE A 247 -13.44 3.32 -2.32
N ILE A 248 -13.50 2.52 -3.38
CA ILE A 248 -14.54 1.49 -3.54
C ILE A 248 -14.46 0.49 -2.41
N ASP A 249 -13.25 0.01 -2.08
CA ASP A 249 -13.06 -0.94 -0.97
C ASP A 249 -13.56 -0.35 0.36
N LEU A 250 -13.25 0.92 0.64
CA LEU A 250 -13.72 1.59 1.85
C LEU A 250 -15.24 1.82 1.84
N ALA A 251 -15.79 2.28 0.72
CA ALA A 251 -17.21 2.52 0.57
C ALA A 251 -18.00 1.22 0.82
N PHE A 252 -17.54 0.11 0.29
CA PHE A 252 -18.13 -1.22 0.53
C PHE A 252 -17.95 -1.66 1.98
N ALA A 253 -16.75 -1.52 2.56
CA ALA A 253 -16.53 -1.83 3.96
C ALA A 253 -17.42 -1.00 4.89
N SER A 254 -17.80 0.22 4.49
CA SER A 254 -18.64 1.11 5.30
C SER A 254 -20.07 0.60 5.49
N ILE A 255 -20.57 -0.25 4.61
CA ILE A 255 -21.92 -0.85 4.70
C ILE A 255 -21.94 -2.22 5.39
N LEU A 256 -20.78 -2.72 5.79
CA LEU A 256 -20.62 -3.92 6.61
C LEU A 256 -20.75 -3.59 8.11
N SER A 257 -20.57 -4.60 8.95
CA SER A 257 -20.59 -4.49 10.41
C SER A 257 -19.55 -3.50 10.94
N LEU A 258 -19.73 -3.08 12.18
CA LEU A 258 -18.80 -2.21 12.89
C LEU A 258 -17.40 -2.85 12.94
N GLY A 259 -16.36 -2.06 12.68
CA GLY A 259 -14.99 -2.55 12.65
C GLY A 259 -14.51 -3.03 11.27
N ALA A 260 -15.38 -3.13 10.26
CA ALA A 260 -15.01 -3.66 8.95
C ALA A 260 -13.95 -2.79 8.23
N ALA A 261 -14.06 -1.47 8.30
CA ALA A 261 -13.09 -0.58 7.65
C ALA A 261 -11.71 -0.62 8.32
N SER A 262 -11.66 -0.65 9.64
CA SER A 262 -10.42 -0.79 10.41
C SER A 262 -9.79 -2.17 10.26
N THR A 263 -10.57 -3.25 10.24
CA THR A 263 -10.11 -4.61 9.94
C THR A 263 -9.46 -4.69 8.56
N LEU A 264 -10.12 -4.11 7.54
CA LEU A 264 -9.57 -4.08 6.18
C LEU A 264 -8.24 -3.32 6.13
N ALA A 265 -8.16 -2.17 6.82
CA ALA A 265 -6.93 -1.38 6.90
C ALA A 265 -5.80 -2.13 7.64
N ALA A 266 -6.10 -2.82 8.73
CA ALA A 266 -5.15 -3.64 9.47
C ALA A 266 -4.62 -4.81 8.61
N ALA A 267 -5.49 -5.57 7.95
CA ALA A 267 -5.11 -6.66 7.06
C ALA A 267 -4.27 -6.16 5.87
N GLN A 268 -4.64 -5.02 5.25
CA GLN A 268 -3.88 -4.41 4.16
C GLN A 268 -2.48 -3.96 4.59
N THR A 269 -2.30 -3.53 5.83
CA THR A 269 -0.98 -3.15 6.37
C THR A 269 -0.01 -4.31 6.31
N ILE A 270 -0.44 -5.52 6.69
CA ILE A 270 0.38 -6.74 6.65
C ILE A 270 0.53 -7.25 5.21
N TYR A 271 -0.57 -7.32 4.46
CA TYR A 271 -0.62 -7.80 3.08
C TYR A 271 0.34 -7.06 2.15
N LEU A 272 0.46 -5.74 2.30
CA LEU A 272 1.30 -4.91 1.44
C LEU A 272 2.80 -5.02 1.72
N LEU A 273 3.24 -5.65 2.82
CA LEU A 273 4.67 -5.80 3.14
C LEU A 273 5.47 -6.55 2.07
N PRO A 274 5.10 -7.79 1.68
CA PRO A 274 5.82 -8.50 0.62
C PRO A 274 5.78 -7.74 -0.70
N VAL A 275 4.62 -7.11 -1.01
CA VAL A 275 4.45 -6.30 -2.23
C VAL A 275 5.43 -5.14 -2.24
N ALA A 276 5.54 -4.40 -1.12
CA ALA A 276 6.44 -3.26 -1.04
C ALA A 276 7.92 -3.67 -1.16
N LEU A 277 8.31 -4.80 -0.58
CA LEU A 277 9.70 -5.28 -0.60
C LEU A 277 10.09 -5.86 -1.96
N ILE A 278 9.23 -6.70 -2.53
CA ILE A 278 9.53 -7.45 -3.77
C ILE A 278 9.23 -6.58 -5.00
N ALA A 279 8.08 -5.90 -5.04
CA ALA A 279 7.68 -5.13 -6.22
C ALA A 279 8.60 -3.94 -6.49
N THR A 280 9.06 -3.25 -5.44
CA THR A 280 9.98 -2.12 -5.62
C THR A 280 11.34 -2.56 -6.14
N SER A 281 11.85 -3.70 -5.64
CA SER A 281 13.12 -4.27 -6.11
C SER A 281 13.03 -4.68 -7.59
N ILE A 282 11.95 -5.35 -7.97
CA ILE A 282 11.75 -5.83 -9.33
C ILE A 282 11.46 -4.69 -10.30
N ALA A 283 10.60 -3.72 -9.93
CA ALA A 283 10.31 -2.60 -10.79
C ALA A 283 11.57 -1.75 -11.09
N ALA A 284 12.42 -1.56 -10.09
CA ALA A 284 13.64 -0.79 -10.24
C ALA A 284 14.67 -1.47 -11.16
N THR A 285 14.74 -2.81 -11.17
CA THR A 285 15.72 -3.56 -11.94
C THR A 285 15.21 -4.01 -13.31
N GLU A 286 13.93 -4.37 -13.42
CA GLU A 286 13.40 -5.00 -14.64
C GLU A 286 13.01 -4.00 -15.71
N LEU A 287 12.47 -2.83 -15.38
CA LEU A 287 12.04 -1.86 -16.40
C LEU A 287 13.21 -1.36 -17.30
N PRO A 288 14.38 -0.95 -16.75
CA PRO A 288 15.52 -0.58 -17.58
C PRO A 288 16.06 -1.73 -18.43
N GLU A 289 16.09 -2.93 -17.86
CA GLU A 289 16.61 -4.11 -18.54
C GLU A 289 15.67 -4.58 -19.68
N LEU A 290 14.35 -4.60 -19.43
CA LEU A 290 13.38 -4.92 -20.47
C LEU A 290 13.41 -3.89 -21.61
N SER A 291 13.67 -2.62 -21.31
CA SER A 291 13.77 -1.56 -22.33
C SER A 291 14.99 -1.70 -23.24
N ARG A 292 16.02 -2.47 -22.82
CA ARG A 292 17.22 -2.75 -23.62
C ARG A 292 17.08 -3.99 -24.51
N LEU A 293 16.04 -4.82 -24.26
CA LEU A 293 15.81 -6.05 -24.99
C LEU A 293 14.94 -5.80 -26.23
N GLU A 294 15.49 -6.05 -27.40
CA GLU A 294 14.75 -5.93 -28.68
C GLU A 294 14.14 -7.25 -29.14
N GLN A 295 14.72 -8.38 -28.74
CA GLN A 295 14.30 -9.70 -29.20
C GLN A 295 13.16 -10.25 -28.35
N PRO A 296 11.99 -10.61 -28.93
CA PRO A 296 10.84 -11.18 -28.21
C PRO A 296 11.19 -12.41 -27.37
N PHE A 297 12.09 -13.26 -27.87
CA PHE A 297 12.54 -14.46 -27.15
C PHE A 297 13.29 -14.13 -25.85
N ALA A 298 14.17 -13.10 -25.87
CA ALA A 298 14.91 -12.67 -24.68
C ALA A 298 13.96 -12.08 -23.61
N ILE A 299 12.96 -11.30 -24.04
CA ILE A 299 11.89 -10.78 -23.18
C ILE A 299 11.11 -11.94 -22.54
N GLN A 300 10.69 -12.93 -23.36
CA GLN A 300 9.98 -14.12 -22.90
C GLN A 300 10.78 -14.88 -21.82
N GLN A 301 12.05 -15.17 -22.10
CA GLN A 301 12.90 -15.92 -21.18
C GLN A 301 13.07 -15.18 -19.85
N ARG A 302 13.30 -13.87 -19.90
CA ARG A 302 13.46 -13.05 -18.70
C ARG A 302 12.16 -12.96 -17.88
N VAL A 303 11.04 -12.68 -18.51
CA VAL A 303 9.73 -12.59 -17.84
C VAL A 303 9.34 -13.93 -17.20
N SER A 304 9.51 -15.05 -17.95
CA SER A 304 9.22 -16.40 -17.44
C SER A 304 10.07 -16.74 -16.22
N LYS A 305 11.38 -16.44 -16.28
CA LYS A 305 12.29 -16.64 -15.14
C LYS A 305 11.85 -15.83 -13.92
N ARG A 306 11.54 -14.54 -14.11
CA ARG A 306 11.12 -13.67 -13.00
C ARG A 306 9.78 -14.06 -12.40
N LEU A 307 8.80 -14.45 -13.21
CA LEU A 307 7.51 -14.94 -12.70
C LEU A 307 7.68 -16.19 -11.84
N THR A 308 8.52 -17.13 -12.28
CA THR A 308 8.83 -18.34 -11.49
C THR A 308 9.51 -17.98 -10.17
N GLN A 309 10.50 -17.08 -10.18
CA GLN A 309 11.17 -16.63 -8.96
C GLN A 309 10.20 -15.93 -7.99
N MET A 310 9.29 -15.08 -8.49
CA MET A 310 8.26 -14.43 -7.68
C MET A 310 7.32 -15.46 -7.04
N LEU A 311 6.83 -16.42 -7.80
CA LEU A 311 5.94 -17.46 -7.30
C LEU A 311 6.63 -18.30 -6.22
N TRP A 312 7.89 -18.65 -6.43
CA TRP A 312 8.67 -19.40 -5.45
C TRP A 312 8.85 -18.64 -4.13
N ILE A 313 9.12 -17.33 -4.17
CA ILE A 313 9.23 -16.49 -2.95
C ILE A 313 7.87 -16.31 -2.27
N LEU A 314 6.80 -16.15 -3.05
CA LEU A 314 5.47 -15.86 -2.50
C LEU A 314 4.77 -17.07 -1.92
N ALA A 315 5.10 -18.29 -2.39
CA ALA A 315 4.43 -19.51 -1.94
C ALA A 315 4.49 -19.71 -0.42
N PRO A 316 5.66 -19.64 0.26
CA PRO A 316 5.72 -19.75 1.71
C PRO A 316 5.06 -18.55 2.43
N VAL A 317 5.12 -17.36 1.86
CA VAL A 317 4.44 -16.17 2.43
C VAL A 317 2.91 -16.38 2.43
N MET A 318 2.36 -16.88 1.32
CA MET A 318 0.95 -17.22 1.23
C MET A 318 0.56 -18.30 2.23
N ALA A 319 1.36 -19.37 2.34
CA ALA A 319 1.13 -20.45 3.31
C ALA A 319 1.08 -19.90 4.75
N ILE A 320 1.98 -19.00 5.10
CA ILE A 320 2.03 -18.36 6.41
C ILE A 320 0.80 -17.44 6.61
N TYR A 321 0.42 -16.63 5.62
CA TYR A 321 -0.73 -15.71 5.74
C TYR A 321 -2.05 -16.46 5.83
N ILE A 322 -2.24 -17.53 5.06
CA ILE A 322 -3.45 -18.35 5.10
C ILE A 322 -3.50 -19.15 6.39
N GLY A 323 -2.40 -19.83 6.73
CA GLY A 323 -2.35 -20.72 7.86
C GLY A 323 -2.17 -20.00 9.20
N ALA A 324 -1.37 -18.95 9.30
CA ALA A 324 -1.03 -18.31 10.57
C ALA A 324 -1.49 -16.83 10.66
N GLY A 325 -2.35 -16.38 9.76
CA GLY A 325 -2.78 -14.97 9.71
C GLY A 325 -3.31 -14.42 11.02
N THR A 326 -4.11 -15.20 11.75
CA THR A 326 -4.64 -14.82 13.08
C THR A 326 -3.51 -14.64 14.11
N HIS A 327 -2.53 -15.53 14.12
CA HIS A 327 -1.41 -15.44 15.05
C HIS A 327 -0.51 -14.23 14.71
N ILE A 328 -0.34 -13.93 13.41
CA ILE A 328 0.37 -12.72 12.97
C ILE A 328 -0.37 -11.47 13.44
N ALA A 329 -1.69 -11.43 13.26
CA ALA A 329 -2.50 -10.33 13.74
C ALA A 329 -2.40 -10.18 15.26
N ASP A 330 -2.43 -11.27 16.00
CA ASP A 330 -2.33 -11.27 17.47
C ASP A 330 -0.96 -10.73 17.93
N VAL A 331 0.15 -11.20 17.34
CA VAL A 331 1.48 -10.67 17.68
C VAL A 331 1.63 -9.20 17.33
N LEU A 332 1.14 -8.77 16.18
CA LEU A 332 1.32 -7.38 15.74
C LEU A 332 0.39 -6.41 16.49
N PHE A 333 -0.85 -6.83 16.74
CA PHE A 333 -1.89 -5.93 17.24
C PHE A 333 -2.26 -6.14 18.72
N ASN A 334 -1.60 -7.06 19.42
CA ASN A 334 -1.73 -7.25 20.87
C ASN A 334 -0.39 -7.03 21.61
N LEU A 335 0.43 -6.07 21.16
CA LEU A 335 1.70 -5.74 21.79
C LEU A 335 1.49 -5.17 23.21
N GLY A 336 1.97 -5.87 24.23
CA GLY A 336 2.02 -5.38 25.61
C GLY A 336 0.64 -5.03 26.20
N GLY A 337 0.51 -3.88 26.86
CA GLY A 337 -0.71 -3.43 27.56
C GLY A 337 -1.93 -3.09 26.68
N PHE A 338 -1.85 -3.30 25.36
CA PHE A 338 -2.97 -3.05 24.44
C PHE A 338 -3.92 -4.25 24.28
N ARG A 339 -3.66 -5.35 24.99
CA ARG A 339 -4.35 -6.63 24.82
C ARG A 339 -5.88 -6.57 25.01
N GLU A 340 -6.37 -5.60 25.76
CA GLU A 340 -7.80 -5.43 26.03
C GLU A 340 -8.58 -4.70 24.91
N ARG A 341 -7.89 -4.10 23.94
CA ARG A 341 -8.51 -3.22 22.92
C ARG A 341 -8.96 -3.94 21.66
N ILE A 342 -8.40 -5.11 21.37
CA ILE A 342 -8.76 -5.91 20.18
C ILE A 342 -9.16 -7.30 20.64
N SER A 343 -10.39 -7.68 20.31
CA SER A 343 -10.95 -8.98 20.69
C SER A 343 -10.29 -10.12 19.91
N SER A 344 -10.36 -11.34 20.45
CA SER A 344 -9.88 -12.54 19.75
C SER A 344 -10.64 -12.79 18.45
N GLU A 345 -11.91 -12.42 18.41
CA GLU A 345 -12.78 -12.50 17.24
C GLU A 345 -12.32 -11.54 16.14
N ASP A 346 -12.03 -10.27 16.49
CA ASP A 346 -11.51 -9.28 15.52
C ASP A 346 -10.16 -9.70 14.95
N LEU A 347 -9.26 -10.21 15.80
CA LEU A 347 -7.97 -10.74 15.35
C LEU A 347 -8.14 -11.90 14.37
N LYS A 348 -9.12 -12.75 14.61
CA LYS A 348 -9.45 -13.85 13.70
C LYS A 348 -9.98 -13.32 12.36
N VAL A 349 -10.85 -12.31 12.37
CA VAL A 349 -11.34 -11.68 11.13
C VAL A 349 -10.21 -11.01 10.37
N ILE A 350 -9.29 -10.30 11.05
CA ILE A 350 -8.09 -9.72 10.42
C ILE A 350 -7.26 -10.82 9.76
N GLY A 351 -7.00 -11.93 10.47
CA GLY A 351 -6.20 -13.04 9.97
C GLY A 351 -6.81 -13.72 8.75
N LEU A 352 -8.13 -13.98 8.78
CA LEU A 352 -8.86 -14.55 7.65
C LEU A 352 -8.91 -13.60 6.45
N THR A 353 -9.08 -12.29 6.69
CA THR A 353 -9.04 -11.27 5.64
C THR A 353 -7.64 -11.19 5.01
N LEU A 354 -6.58 -11.29 5.81
CA LEU A 354 -5.20 -11.39 5.34
C LEU A 354 -4.97 -12.63 4.47
N GLY A 355 -5.46 -13.79 4.92
CA GLY A 355 -5.43 -15.04 4.16
C GLY A 355 -6.12 -14.90 2.79
N ALA A 356 -7.30 -14.29 2.77
CA ALA A 356 -8.05 -14.03 1.54
C ALA A 356 -7.29 -13.09 0.58
N TYR A 357 -6.72 -11.99 1.07
CA TYR A 357 -5.87 -11.11 0.26
C TYR A 357 -4.65 -11.83 -0.30
N SER A 358 -4.05 -12.75 0.48
CA SER A 358 -2.84 -13.45 0.08
C SER A 358 -3.02 -14.31 -1.17
N LEU A 359 -4.23 -14.80 -1.44
CA LEU A 359 -4.57 -15.52 -2.65
C LEU A 359 -4.37 -14.68 -3.93
N GLY A 360 -4.45 -13.38 -3.82
CA GLY A 360 -4.19 -12.44 -4.91
C GLY A 360 -2.72 -12.02 -5.08
N LEU A 361 -1.82 -12.33 -4.13
CA LEU A 361 -0.42 -11.87 -4.16
C LEU A 361 0.33 -12.25 -5.44
N PRO A 362 0.31 -13.51 -5.89
CA PRO A 362 1.03 -13.89 -7.11
C PRO A 362 0.53 -13.16 -8.35
N ALA A 363 -0.78 -13.00 -8.45
CA ALA A 363 -1.40 -12.31 -9.56
C ALA A 363 -1.04 -10.82 -9.56
N LEU A 364 -1.10 -10.17 -8.40
CA LEU A 364 -0.73 -8.76 -8.23
C LEU A 364 0.73 -8.51 -8.60
N MET A 365 1.63 -9.36 -8.13
CA MET A 365 3.07 -9.23 -8.42
C MET A 365 3.38 -9.55 -9.87
N GLY A 366 2.79 -10.60 -10.42
CA GLY A 366 2.90 -10.94 -11.84
C GLY A 366 2.37 -9.83 -12.75
N SER A 367 1.25 -9.21 -12.40
CA SER A 367 0.70 -8.06 -13.13
C SER A 367 1.67 -6.89 -13.16
N ARG A 368 2.36 -6.59 -12.05
CA ARG A 368 3.38 -5.50 -12.01
C ARG A 368 4.54 -5.77 -12.96
N LEU A 369 5.03 -7.02 -13.01
CA LEU A 369 6.07 -7.39 -13.95
C LEU A 369 5.60 -7.28 -15.41
N LEU A 370 4.40 -7.79 -15.71
CA LEU A 370 3.84 -7.71 -17.06
C LEU A 370 3.59 -6.25 -17.48
N GLN A 371 3.10 -5.38 -16.58
CA GLN A 371 2.97 -3.95 -16.85
C GLN A 371 4.30 -3.31 -17.28
N ASN A 372 5.44 -3.72 -16.67
CA ASN A 372 6.76 -3.24 -17.07
C ASN A 372 7.11 -3.65 -18.52
N VAL A 373 6.65 -4.82 -19.00
CA VAL A 373 6.84 -5.23 -20.40
C VAL A 373 6.09 -4.29 -21.35
N TYR A 374 4.85 -3.91 -21.02
CA TYR A 374 4.10 -2.94 -21.82
C TYR A 374 4.74 -1.56 -21.75
N PHE A 375 5.16 -1.10 -20.58
CA PHE A 375 5.78 0.20 -20.41
C PHE A 375 7.13 0.31 -21.13
N SER A 376 7.91 -0.77 -21.18
CA SER A 376 9.18 -0.81 -21.91
C SER A 376 9.01 -0.65 -23.42
N SER A 377 7.84 -1.04 -23.96
CA SER A 377 7.47 -0.84 -25.37
C SER A 377 6.70 0.47 -25.63
N GLY A 378 6.52 1.33 -24.63
CA GLY A 378 5.78 2.59 -24.73
C GLY A 378 4.26 2.45 -24.65
N ASP A 379 3.72 1.22 -24.48
CA ASP A 379 2.27 1.00 -24.36
C ASP A 379 1.80 1.19 -22.91
N THR A 380 1.32 2.37 -22.60
CA THR A 380 0.72 2.68 -21.32
C THR A 380 -0.81 2.52 -21.31
N GLN A 381 -1.43 2.44 -22.49
CA GLN A 381 -2.89 2.41 -22.63
C GLN A 381 -3.47 1.03 -22.31
N THR A 382 -2.83 -0.04 -22.79
CA THR A 382 -3.30 -1.42 -22.56
C THR A 382 -3.33 -1.77 -21.07
N PRO A 383 -2.25 -1.57 -20.26
CA PRO A 383 -2.32 -1.78 -18.82
C PRO A 383 -3.38 -0.93 -18.13
N SER A 384 -3.55 0.33 -18.54
CA SER A 384 -4.55 1.22 -17.94
C SER A 384 -5.99 0.73 -18.18
N ARG A 385 -6.32 0.26 -19.39
CA ARG A 385 -7.63 -0.32 -19.72
C ARG A 385 -7.88 -1.60 -18.91
N ILE A 386 -6.89 -2.48 -18.83
CA ILE A 386 -6.98 -3.73 -18.06
C ILE A 386 -7.15 -3.44 -16.56
N SER A 387 -6.48 -2.43 -16.03
CA SER A 387 -6.66 -2.00 -14.64
C SER A 387 -8.09 -1.52 -14.34
N VAL A 388 -8.79 -0.92 -15.31
CA VAL A 388 -10.22 -0.59 -15.17
C VAL A 388 -11.08 -1.85 -15.12
N ILE A 389 -10.80 -2.85 -15.98
CA ILE A 389 -11.49 -4.15 -15.93
C ILE A 389 -11.27 -4.83 -14.58
N ARG A 390 -10.03 -4.86 -14.08
CA ARG A 390 -9.70 -5.33 -12.75
C ARG A 390 -10.57 -4.66 -11.68
N LEU A 391 -10.69 -3.33 -11.74
CA LEU A 391 -11.48 -2.55 -10.78
C LEU A 391 -12.95 -2.98 -10.80
N LEU A 392 -13.54 -3.11 -11.99
CA LEU A 392 -14.93 -3.53 -12.15
C LEU A 392 -15.15 -4.96 -11.61
N VAL A 393 -14.28 -5.90 -11.96
CA VAL A 393 -14.33 -7.27 -11.48
C VAL A 393 -14.19 -7.31 -9.95
N SER A 394 -13.18 -6.61 -9.42
CA SER A 394 -12.95 -6.51 -7.97
C SER A 394 -14.17 -5.96 -7.23
N ALA A 395 -14.76 -4.88 -7.75
CA ALA A 395 -15.94 -4.26 -7.18
C ALA A 395 -17.18 -5.19 -7.25
N THR A 396 -17.43 -5.81 -8.38
CA THR A 396 -18.59 -6.69 -8.57
C THR A 396 -18.50 -7.92 -7.67
N PHE A 397 -17.40 -8.66 -7.74
CA PHE A 397 -17.22 -9.85 -6.90
C PHE A 397 -17.06 -9.48 -5.42
N GLY A 398 -16.37 -8.36 -5.11
CA GLY A 398 -16.29 -7.84 -3.76
C GLY A 398 -17.67 -7.56 -3.17
N LEU A 399 -18.54 -6.88 -3.92
CA LEU A 399 -19.91 -6.57 -3.50
C LEU A 399 -20.74 -7.84 -3.26
N VAL A 400 -20.67 -8.79 -4.19
CA VAL A 400 -21.41 -10.06 -4.05
C VAL A 400 -20.91 -10.87 -2.86
N LEU A 401 -19.61 -11.11 -2.80
CA LEU A 401 -19.01 -11.97 -1.77
C LEU A 401 -19.10 -11.35 -0.37
N MET A 402 -18.94 -10.02 -0.23
CA MET A 402 -19.00 -9.40 1.09
C MET A 402 -20.35 -9.62 1.78
N PHE A 403 -21.48 -9.57 1.05
CA PHE A 403 -22.80 -9.81 1.63
C PHE A 403 -22.99 -11.26 2.04
N GLN A 404 -22.44 -12.20 1.26
CA GLN A 404 -22.49 -13.62 1.62
C GLN A 404 -21.69 -13.89 2.90
N PHE A 405 -20.44 -13.40 2.94
CA PHE A 405 -19.57 -13.59 4.09
C PHE A 405 -20.01 -12.79 5.32
N GLU A 406 -20.77 -11.69 5.16
CA GLU A 406 -21.30 -10.91 6.28
C GLU A 406 -22.33 -11.69 7.12
N GLN A 407 -22.93 -12.78 6.59
CA GLN A 407 -23.81 -13.66 7.33
C GLN A 407 -23.05 -14.55 8.34
N LEU A 408 -21.75 -14.75 8.11
CA LEU A 408 -20.92 -15.58 8.95
C LEU A 408 -20.40 -14.80 10.15
N LEU A 409 -20.64 -15.34 11.34
CA LEU A 409 -20.28 -14.76 12.62
C LEU A 409 -19.05 -15.46 13.19
N VAL A 410 -18.21 -14.72 13.86
CA VAL A 410 -17.10 -15.27 14.65
C VAL A 410 -17.49 -15.18 16.12
N ILE A 411 -17.60 -16.34 16.78
CA ILE A 411 -17.92 -16.45 18.20
C ILE A 411 -16.83 -17.30 18.84
N GLY A 412 -15.97 -16.65 19.63
CA GLY A 412 -14.78 -17.28 20.18
C GLY A 412 -13.87 -17.85 19.08
N HIS A 413 -13.65 -19.17 19.12
CA HIS A 413 -12.81 -19.86 18.13
C HIS A 413 -13.59 -20.50 16.97
N SER A 414 -14.90 -20.34 16.89
CA SER A 414 -15.76 -20.95 15.86
C SER A 414 -16.28 -19.91 14.86
N ILE A 415 -16.61 -20.40 13.66
CA ILE A 415 -17.35 -19.63 12.66
C ILE A 415 -18.73 -20.25 12.57
N VAL A 416 -19.76 -19.42 12.77
CA VAL A 416 -21.16 -19.84 12.84
C VAL A 416 -21.94 -19.18 11.70
N GLY A 417 -23.03 -19.82 11.25
CA GLY A 417 -23.91 -19.27 10.20
C GLY A 417 -23.90 -20.05 8.89
N PHE A 418 -23.15 -21.14 8.79
CA PHE A 418 -23.16 -21.98 7.58
C PHE A 418 -24.47 -22.75 7.36
N GLY A 419 -25.26 -23.01 8.43
CA GLY A 419 -26.52 -23.77 8.33
C GLY A 419 -27.67 -23.00 7.68
N ASP A 420 -27.70 -21.68 7.83
CA ASP A 420 -28.77 -20.80 7.36
C ASP A 420 -28.29 -19.91 6.17
N TRP A 421 -27.39 -20.44 5.36
CA TRP A 421 -26.81 -19.67 4.25
C TRP A 421 -27.85 -19.38 3.16
N ASN A 422 -28.32 -18.15 3.14
CA ASN A 422 -29.22 -17.64 2.11
C ASN A 422 -28.49 -16.60 1.24
N LEU A 423 -28.93 -16.50 -0.03
CA LEU A 423 -28.35 -15.51 -0.94
C LEU A 423 -28.69 -14.09 -0.45
N ALA A 424 -27.73 -13.38 0.12
CA ALA A 424 -27.90 -12.03 0.66
C ALA A 424 -27.54 -10.97 -0.39
N TRP A 425 -28.40 -9.98 -0.55
CA TRP A 425 -28.24 -8.89 -1.51
C TRP A 425 -28.26 -7.50 -0.86
N GLY A 426 -27.94 -7.40 0.42
CA GLY A 426 -27.98 -6.15 1.17
C GLY A 426 -26.92 -6.06 2.25
N GLY A 427 -26.54 -4.83 2.60
CA GLY A 427 -25.63 -4.56 3.72
C GLY A 427 -26.28 -4.88 5.07
N SER A 428 -25.45 -4.96 6.11
CA SER A 428 -25.90 -5.16 7.48
C SER A 428 -26.92 -4.09 7.91
N ALA A 429 -27.87 -4.48 8.74
CA ALA A 429 -28.84 -3.56 9.31
C ALA A 429 -28.12 -2.42 10.06
N LYS A 430 -28.78 -1.24 10.16
CA LYS A 430 -28.16 -0.06 10.80
C LYS A 430 -27.75 -0.34 12.25
N GLU A 431 -28.51 -1.15 12.95
CA GLU A 431 -28.26 -1.57 14.33
C GLU A 431 -26.93 -2.32 14.43
N ILE A 432 -26.68 -3.26 13.51
CA ILE A 432 -25.43 -4.04 13.45
C ILE A 432 -24.24 -3.15 13.08
N ARG A 433 -24.41 -2.25 12.13
CA ARG A 433 -23.35 -1.35 11.66
C ARG A 433 -22.89 -0.32 12.69
N ASN A 434 -23.72 0.00 13.67
CA ASN A 434 -23.47 1.06 14.64
C ASN A 434 -23.30 0.57 16.07
N SER A 435 -23.39 -0.73 16.31
CA SER A 435 -23.34 -1.33 17.65
C SER A 435 -22.16 -2.28 17.79
N SER A 436 -21.42 -2.16 18.89
CA SER A 436 -20.34 -3.07 19.29
C SER A 436 -20.85 -4.33 20.01
N VAL A 437 -22.17 -4.46 20.23
CA VAL A 437 -22.76 -5.60 20.93
C VAL A 437 -22.81 -6.87 20.07
N PHE A 438 -22.84 -6.68 18.74
CA PHE A 438 -22.92 -7.80 17.81
C PHE A 438 -21.55 -8.45 17.58
N PRO A 439 -21.52 -9.80 17.36
CA PRO A 439 -20.27 -10.50 17.06
C PRO A 439 -19.58 -10.00 15.78
N ALA A 440 -18.26 -10.17 15.72
CA ALA A 440 -17.47 -9.88 14.53
C ALA A 440 -17.93 -10.74 13.33
N ARG A 441 -17.92 -10.16 12.13
CA ARG A 441 -18.44 -10.77 10.90
C ARG A 441 -17.37 -10.84 9.81
N LEU A 442 -17.55 -11.77 8.87
CA LEU A 442 -16.54 -12.07 7.84
C LEU A 442 -16.70 -11.28 6.53
N GLY A 443 -17.53 -10.23 6.47
CA GLY A 443 -17.76 -9.46 5.25
C GLY A 443 -16.48 -8.92 4.59
N THR A 444 -15.47 -8.57 5.38
CA THR A 444 -14.16 -8.12 4.89
C THR A 444 -13.38 -9.21 4.16
N VAL A 445 -13.60 -10.49 4.52
CA VAL A 445 -13.02 -11.64 3.79
C VAL A 445 -13.57 -11.69 2.37
N GLY A 446 -14.89 -11.47 2.21
CA GLY A 446 -15.53 -11.39 0.89
C GLY A 446 -14.95 -10.26 0.02
N LEU A 447 -14.71 -9.07 0.59
CA LEU A 447 -14.05 -7.97 -0.11
C LEU A 447 -12.62 -8.32 -0.55
N ALA A 448 -11.86 -8.96 0.35
CA ALA A 448 -10.49 -9.38 0.06
C ALA A 448 -10.44 -10.44 -1.07
N LEU A 449 -11.39 -11.40 -1.09
CA LEU A 449 -11.54 -12.37 -2.16
C LEU A 449 -11.89 -11.70 -3.49
N GLY A 450 -12.81 -10.72 -3.49
CA GLY A 450 -13.14 -9.93 -4.67
C GLY A 450 -11.92 -9.20 -5.22
N SER A 451 -11.09 -8.62 -4.35
CA SER A 451 -9.82 -7.99 -4.74
C SER A 451 -8.82 -9.00 -5.33
N ALA A 452 -8.74 -10.20 -4.77
CA ALA A 452 -7.91 -11.28 -5.30
C ALA A 452 -8.37 -11.72 -6.70
N LEU A 453 -9.68 -11.90 -6.92
CA LEU A 453 -10.26 -12.23 -8.23
C LEU A 453 -9.96 -11.15 -9.27
N GLY A 454 -10.09 -9.88 -8.89
CA GLY A 454 -9.71 -8.77 -9.76
C GLY A 454 -8.22 -8.80 -10.13
N ALA A 455 -7.33 -9.09 -9.17
CA ALA A 455 -5.89 -9.21 -9.43
C ALA A 455 -5.58 -10.36 -10.41
N TRP A 456 -6.23 -11.52 -10.27
CA TRP A 456 -6.09 -12.64 -11.20
C TRP A 456 -6.61 -12.29 -12.60
N THR A 457 -7.73 -11.58 -12.69
CA THR A 457 -8.27 -11.10 -13.98
C THR A 457 -7.26 -10.18 -14.67
N GLU A 458 -6.69 -9.20 -13.96
CA GLU A 458 -5.64 -8.33 -14.50
C GLU A 458 -4.43 -9.13 -14.99
N PHE A 459 -3.96 -10.08 -14.19
CA PHE A 459 -2.82 -10.92 -14.54
C PHE A 459 -3.07 -11.73 -15.82
N PHE A 460 -4.22 -12.39 -15.93
CA PHE A 460 -4.54 -13.20 -17.10
C PHE A 460 -4.71 -12.36 -18.37
N LEU A 461 -5.35 -11.21 -18.31
CA LEU A 461 -5.52 -10.31 -19.44
C LEU A 461 -4.18 -9.73 -19.90
N LEU A 462 -3.33 -9.25 -18.98
CA LEU A 462 -1.99 -8.78 -19.32
C LEU A 462 -1.13 -9.90 -19.90
N ARG A 463 -1.22 -11.10 -19.33
CA ARG A 463 -0.51 -12.28 -19.81
C ARG A 463 -0.93 -12.65 -21.23
N GLN A 464 -2.24 -12.73 -21.51
CA GLN A 464 -2.74 -13.05 -22.83
C GLN A 464 -2.26 -12.05 -23.87
N GLY A 465 -2.43 -10.76 -23.64
CA GLY A 465 -1.95 -9.73 -24.54
C GLY A 465 -0.42 -9.72 -24.72
N SER A 466 0.36 -10.11 -23.71
CA SER A 466 1.82 -10.25 -23.82
C SER A 466 2.24 -11.50 -24.61
N LEU A 467 1.47 -12.58 -24.54
CA LEU A 467 1.66 -13.77 -25.38
C LEU A 467 1.42 -13.45 -26.86
N ASP A 468 0.36 -12.72 -27.16
CA ASP A 468 -0.03 -12.38 -28.53
C ASP A 468 1.01 -11.46 -29.19
N ARG A 469 1.58 -10.49 -28.45
CA ARG A 469 2.51 -9.50 -29.00
C ARG A 469 3.97 -9.93 -29.00
N TRP A 470 4.43 -10.58 -27.92
CA TRP A 470 5.87 -10.85 -27.70
C TRP A 470 6.18 -12.31 -27.50
N ASN A 471 5.19 -13.19 -27.52
CA ASN A 471 5.31 -14.59 -27.14
C ASN A 471 5.97 -14.73 -25.73
N ALA A 472 5.76 -13.73 -24.87
CA ALA A 472 6.61 -13.38 -23.72
C ALA A 472 6.32 -14.20 -22.47
N ASN A 473 5.50 -15.26 -22.53
CA ASN A 473 5.05 -15.87 -21.29
C ASN A 473 4.60 -17.34 -21.40
N ARG A 474 5.43 -18.20 -21.92
CA ARG A 474 5.25 -19.64 -21.71
C ARG A 474 5.89 -20.05 -20.38
N LEU A 475 5.10 -19.94 -19.30
CA LEU A 475 5.43 -20.67 -18.09
C LEU A 475 5.46 -22.16 -18.43
N THR A 476 6.60 -22.80 -18.25
CA THR A 476 6.68 -24.25 -18.47
C THR A 476 5.77 -24.89 -17.42
N SER A 477 4.70 -25.54 -17.86
CA SER A 477 3.68 -26.16 -17.00
C SER A 477 4.29 -27.01 -15.86
N SER A 478 5.41 -27.69 -16.15
CA SER A 478 6.10 -28.53 -15.18
C SER A 478 6.74 -27.78 -14.01
N ARG A 479 7.18 -26.54 -14.18
CA ARG A 479 7.73 -25.73 -13.07
C ARG A 479 6.64 -25.15 -12.20
N LEU A 480 5.55 -24.67 -12.82
CA LEU A 480 4.45 -24.05 -12.09
C LEU A 480 3.83 -25.02 -11.08
N TYR A 481 3.54 -26.26 -11.48
CA TYR A 481 2.96 -27.23 -10.54
C TYR A 481 3.91 -27.60 -9.40
N LYS A 482 5.23 -27.62 -9.65
CA LYS A 482 6.23 -27.88 -8.61
C LYS A 482 6.23 -26.79 -7.54
N ASP A 483 6.20 -25.52 -7.94
CA ASP A 483 6.16 -24.39 -7.00
C ASP A 483 4.84 -24.36 -6.22
N ILE A 484 3.72 -24.66 -6.88
CA ILE A 484 2.42 -24.80 -6.22
C ILE A 484 2.45 -25.96 -5.21
N THR A 485 3.01 -27.12 -5.59
CA THR A 485 3.12 -28.28 -4.70
C THR A 485 3.97 -27.95 -3.47
N ALA A 486 5.12 -27.29 -3.67
CA ALA A 486 5.96 -26.86 -2.56
C ALA A 486 5.22 -25.88 -1.62
N GLY A 487 4.42 -24.96 -2.18
CA GLY A 487 3.56 -24.06 -1.42
C GLY A 487 2.46 -24.79 -0.64
N LEU A 488 1.80 -25.78 -1.26
CA LEU A 488 0.76 -26.58 -0.60
C LEU A 488 1.34 -27.43 0.54
N VAL A 489 2.52 -28.02 0.35
CA VAL A 489 3.22 -28.72 1.43
C VAL A 489 3.57 -27.77 2.57
N SER A 490 4.08 -26.58 2.25
CA SER A 490 4.34 -25.55 3.26
C SER A 490 3.07 -25.18 4.02
N LEU A 491 1.94 -24.99 3.34
CA LEU A 491 0.64 -24.70 3.97
C LEU A 491 0.19 -25.86 4.87
N SER A 492 0.27 -27.11 4.38
CA SER A 492 -0.12 -28.29 5.17
C SER A 492 0.69 -28.39 6.46
N VAL A 493 1.98 -28.13 6.39
CA VAL A 493 2.88 -28.13 7.55
C VAL A 493 2.53 -26.99 8.52
N VAL A 494 2.23 -25.81 8.01
CA VAL A 494 1.75 -24.68 8.84
C VAL A 494 0.48 -25.05 9.61
N LEU A 495 -0.49 -25.65 8.92
CA LEU A 495 -1.76 -26.07 9.54
C LEU A 495 -1.54 -27.15 10.61
N LEU A 496 -0.59 -28.06 10.42
CA LEU A 496 -0.24 -29.07 11.44
C LEU A 496 0.43 -28.44 12.66
N VAL A 497 1.39 -27.54 12.45
CA VAL A 497 2.11 -26.86 13.54
C VAL A 497 1.16 -25.95 14.35
N GLN A 498 0.14 -25.39 13.73
CA GLN A 498 -0.87 -24.61 14.45
C GLN A 498 -1.59 -25.40 15.53
N GLN A 499 -1.78 -26.71 15.34
CA GLN A 499 -2.46 -27.57 16.32
C GLN A 499 -1.62 -27.82 17.57
N LEU A 500 -0.32 -27.53 17.53
CA LEU A 500 0.54 -27.65 18.71
C LEU A 500 0.15 -26.62 19.77
N ARG A 501 0.00 -27.08 21.01
CA ARG A 501 -0.23 -26.22 22.18
C ARG A 501 1.09 -25.57 22.58
N ILE A 502 1.33 -24.37 22.10
CA ILE A 502 2.50 -23.57 22.44
C ILE A 502 1.97 -22.28 23.07
N ASP A 503 2.26 -22.09 24.36
CA ASP A 503 1.72 -20.97 25.13
C ASP A 503 2.33 -19.62 24.74
N HIS A 504 3.62 -19.61 24.35
CA HIS A 504 4.30 -18.39 23.90
C HIS A 504 4.05 -18.13 22.43
N ILE A 505 3.25 -17.10 22.12
CA ILE A 505 2.86 -16.75 20.75
C ILE A 505 4.04 -16.41 19.83
N LEU A 506 5.08 -15.74 20.35
CA LEU A 506 6.28 -15.43 19.58
C LEU A 506 7.06 -16.69 19.18
N VAL A 507 7.13 -17.67 20.10
CA VAL A 507 7.76 -18.97 19.82
C VAL A 507 6.93 -19.70 18.77
N LYS A 508 5.62 -19.69 18.91
CA LYS A 508 4.69 -20.34 17.96
C LYS A 508 4.84 -19.77 16.55
N ILE A 509 4.84 -18.44 16.38
CA ILE A 509 5.03 -17.79 15.08
C ILE A 509 6.41 -18.06 14.50
N SER A 510 7.46 -17.96 15.32
CA SER A 510 8.82 -18.25 14.88
C SER A 510 8.96 -19.70 14.37
N LEU A 511 8.36 -20.64 15.09
CA LEU A 511 8.31 -22.04 14.69
C LEU A 511 7.52 -22.21 13.38
N ILE A 512 6.30 -21.67 13.29
CA ILE A 512 5.47 -21.74 12.09
C ILE A 512 6.23 -21.18 10.87
N THR A 513 6.85 -20.01 11.02
CA THR A 513 7.60 -19.36 9.94
C THR A 513 8.82 -20.16 9.53
N GLY A 514 9.59 -20.62 10.53
CA GLY A 514 10.79 -21.43 10.29
C GLY A 514 10.47 -22.77 9.59
N VAL A 515 9.44 -23.46 10.07
CA VAL A 515 9.01 -24.74 9.49
C VAL A 515 8.38 -24.56 8.11
N ALA A 516 7.59 -23.52 7.90
CA ALA A 516 7.01 -23.19 6.58
C ALA A 516 8.11 -22.97 5.53
N ILE A 517 9.10 -22.14 5.86
CA ILE A 517 10.23 -21.86 4.97
C ILE A 517 11.06 -23.12 4.74
N SER A 518 11.37 -23.88 5.79
CA SER A 518 12.16 -25.11 5.70
C SER A 518 11.46 -26.17 4.86
N ALA A 519 10.15 -26.38 5.04
CA ALA A 519 9.33 -27.29 4.25
C ALA A 519 9.29 -26.88 2.78
N HIS A 520 9.13 -25.58 2.51
CA HIS A 520 9.15 -25.04 1.15
C HIS A 520 10.51 -25.28 0.48
N LEU A 521 11.61 -24.98 1.17
CA LEU A 521 12.97 -25.18 0.66
C LEU A 521 13.27 -26.66 0.42
N ALA A 522 12.94 -27.54 1.37
CA ALA A 522 13.14 -28.98 1.23
C ALA A 522 12.37 -29.53 0.04
N MET A 523 11.08 -29.15 -0.10
CA MET A 523 10.25 -29.61 -1.21
C MET A 523 10.73 -29.06 -2.56
N SER A 524 11.20 -27.81 -2.59
CA SER A 524 11.79 -27.20 -3.78
C SER A 524 13.05 -27.95 -4.25
N VAL A 525 13.89 -28.40 -3.31
CA VAL A 525 15.08 -29.21 -3.62
C VAL A 525 14.66 -30.59 -4.14
N LEU A 526 13.70 -31.26 -3.49
CA LEU A 526 13.18 -32.57 -3.88
C LEU A 526 12.57 -32.58 -5.29
N LEU A 527 11.81 -31.53 -5.62
CA LEU A 527 11.17 -31.38 -6.92
C LEU A 527 12.13 -30.85 -8.01
N GLY A 528 13.38 -30.51 -7.65
CA GLY A 528 14.34 -29.93 -8.59
C GLY A 528 13.94 -28.56 -9.14
N THR A 529 13.31 -27.73 -8.31
CA THR A 529 13.07 -26.30 -8.60
C THR A 529 14.36 -25.48 -8.37
N GLU A 530 14.32 -24.16 -8.45
CA GLU A 530 15.54 -23.35 -8.30
C GLU A 530 16.24 -23.61 -6.95
N LYS A 531 17.56 -23.83 -7.01
CA LYS A 531 18.35 -24.00 -5.78
C LYS A 531 18.40 -22.66 -5.02
N PRO A 532 18.14 -22.65 -3.69
CA PRO A 532 18.19 -21.43 -2.87
C PRO A 532 19.50 -20.66 -3.02
N SER A 533 20.62 -21.36 -3.20
CA SER A 533 21.93 -20.77 -3.44
C SER A 533 22.02 -20.00 -4.77
N GLN A 534 21.33 -20.45 -5.82
CA GLN A 534 21.30 -19.76 -7.11
C GLN A 534 20.43 -18.50 -7.07
N LEU A 535 19.35 -18.51 -6.30
CA LEU A 535 18.53 -17.32 -6.06
C LEU A 535 19.30 -16.28 -5.24
N LEU A 536 19.93 -16.68 -4.14
CA LEU A 536 20.74 -15.78 -3.31
C LEU A 536 21.94 -15.24 -4.08
N THR A 537 22.60 -16.03 -4.91
CA THR A 537 23.72 -15.57 -5.75
C THR A 537 23.23 -14.66 -6.89
N SER A 538 22.07 -14.92 -7.50
CA SER A 538 21.49 -14.04 -8.52
C SER A 538 21.04 -12.71 -7.91
N PHE A 539 20.39 -12.71 -6.77
CA PHE A 539 20.05 -11.46 -6.04
C PHE A 539 21.31 -10.70 -5.58
N ARG A 540 22.34 -11.41 -5.11
CA ARG A 540 23.60 -10.81 -4.67
C ARG A 540 24.40 -10.27 -5.87
N ALA A 541 24.45 -10.99 -6.97
CA ALA A 541 25.09 -10.55 -8.20
C ALA A 541 24.38 -9.35 -8.84
N GLU A 542 23.06 -9.32 -8.79
CA GLU A 542 22.27 -8.18 -9.27
C GLU A 542 22.42 -6.94 -8.38
N MET A 543 22.43 -7.10 -7.05
CA MET A 543 22.77 -5.99 -6.15
C MET A 543 24.21 -5.51 -6.35
N THR A 544 25.13 -6.38 -6.75
CA THR A 544 26.52 -6.00 -7.05
C THR A 544 26.72 -5.48 -8.48
N ASN A 545 25.90 -5.87 -9.46
CA ASN A 545 25.99 -5.37 -10.85
C ASN A 545 25.29 -4.01 -11.02
N THR A 546 24.15 -3.78 -10.34
CA THR A 546 23.56 -2.40 -10.23
C THR A 546 24.52 -1.42 -9.55
N THR A 547 25.60 -1.91 -8.97
CA THR A 547 26.66 -1.10 -8.36
C THR A 547 27.89 -0.91 -9.26
N LYS A 548 27.96 -1.54 -10.45
CA LYS A 548 29.11 -1.42 -11.37
C LYS A 548 28.86 -0.50 -12.59
N GLU A 549 27.59 -0.19 -12.90
CA GLU A 549 27.17 0.85 -13.85
C GLU A 549 26.77 2.14 -13.09
#